data_6adacf0653356f53b0d453dccdcc90e3
#
_entry.id   6adacf0653356f53b0d453dccdcc90e3
#
_cell.length_a   1.000
_cell.length_b   1.000
_cell.length_c   1.000
_cell.angle_alpha   90.00
_cell.angle_beta   90.00
_cell.angle_gamma   90.00
#
_symmetry.space_group_name_H-M   'P 1'
#
loop_
_entity.id
_entity.type
_entity.pdbx_description
1 polymer ?
#
loop_
_entity_poly.entity_id
_entity_poly.type
_entity_poly.pdbx_seq_one_letter_code
_entity_poly.pdbx_strand_id
1 'polypeptide(L)'
;MDVSAIEKRLISGNKVCVIGAGTMGCGIAAHLANLGFDVTLLDLTLESVHAGFERAKNARPPHFYLKQTHDKIRLGSIKNDIHWVSEADWVCEAIIENLDAKRNLYEQIEKHLAEDAFVSSNTSGLEIGLLALGRSQSFQQRFLGTHFFNPPRYLKLVELIDTPQTDPKLIPIISHFFEDRVAKRVVPAKDTPGFIANRYGMWAMFHAIHVTEKLQLSLELVDGITGPFLGRPRSASFRLNDIVGLDIMQAIAKNQLERCPNDPFIKALEIPKSVSHLIANGNIGDKAGRGYYDRVGRDFFTLDLQTYAYRERIEPDLALIEENIKRPMGERIRTVFESKTEIGEFLRLYLVPMLRYADYLKQEIAHSVSDFDRVMQWGFGWEMGPFQMIDQIGSELILGQPKTFYTAGLQLKTDESGLEPLPNEPQYRHHADYPILEERGSLILRDLGDGVTNIEYTTKLGSVSPQVVEDFHALLDEKPDGRYVLSQPGKAFSVGFDLNFFLDAINREDWDG
;
A
#
# COMPACT_ATOMS: atom_id res chain seq x y z
N MET A 1 25.00 -15.51 -15.19
CA MET A 1 24.81 -14.40 -14.24
C MET A 1 25.36 -14.78 -12.88
N ASP A 2 26.07 -13.90 -12.19
CA ASP A 2 26.54 -14.12 -10.81
C ASP A 2 25.59 -13.47 -9.82
N VAL A 3 24.69 -14.25 -9.25
CA VAL A 3 23.70 -13.78 -8.27
C VAL A 3 24.37 -13.29 -6.99
N SER A 4 25.53 -13.85 -6.62
CA SER A 4 26.26 -13.43 -5.41
C SER A 4 26.86 -12.02 -5.57
N ALA A 5 27.21 -11.64 -6.79
CA ALA A 5 27.66 -10.27 -7.09
C ALA A 5 26.53 -9.25 -6.91
N ILE A 6 25.32 -9.60 -7.38
CA ILE A 6 24.12 -8.77 -7.17
C ILE A 6 23.82 -8.62 -5.67
N GLU A 7 23.81 -9.72 -4.93
CA GLU A 7 23.59 -9.71 -3.47
C GLU A 7 24.57 -8.79 -2.75
N LYS A 8 25.87 -8.97 -2.99
CA LYS A 8 26.93 -8.16 -2.41
C LYS A 8 26.74 -6.67 -2.74
N ARG A 9 26.37 -6.38 -3.99
CA ARG A 9 26.13 -5.01 -4.45
C ARG A 9 24.91 -4.41 -3.73
N LEU A 10 23.82 -5.15 -3.55
CA LEU A 10 22.63 -4.69 -2.84
C LEU A 10 22.85 -4.48 -1.34
N ILE A 11 23.77 -5.24 -0.71
CA ILE A 11 24.13 -5.04 0.70
C ILE A 11 24.91 -3.74 0.90
N SER A 12 25.88 -3.44 0.04
CA SER A 12 26.82 -2.33 0.20
C SER A 12 26.52 -1.10 -0.66
N GLY A 13 25.81 -1.28 -1.77
CA GLY A 13 25.46 -0.22 -2.71
C GLY A 13 24.28 0.62 -2.23
N ASN A 14 24.17 1.84 -2.78
CA ASN A 14 23.09 2.77 -2.47
C ASN A 14 22.60 3.55 -3.70
N LYS A 15 22.92 3.11 -4.91
CA LYS A 15 22.61 3.83 -6.16
C LYS A 15 21.41 3.19 -6.85
N VAL A 16 20.36 3.96 -7.05
CA VAL A 16 19.16 3.52 -7.76
C VAL A 16 18.84 4.46 -8.90
N CYS A 17 18.53 3.90 -10.07
CA CYS A 17 18.02 4.67 -11.20
C CYS A 17 16.52 4.41 -11.37
N VAL A 18 15.72 5.45 -11.21
CA VAL A 18 14.27 5.44 -11.47
C VAL A 18 14.02 6.08 -12.83
N ILE A 19 13.33 5.37 -13.72
CA ILE A 19 13.03 5.85 -15.07
C ILE A 19 11.54 6.07 -15.23
N GLY A 20 11.15 7.30 -15.46
CA GLY A 20 9.77 7.80 -15.49
C GLY A 20 9.54 8.81 -14.35
N ALA A 21 9.31 10.09 -14.70
CA ALA A 21 9.05 11.17 -13.74
C ALA A 21 7.54 11.46 -13.58
N GLY A 22 6.71 10.42 -13.73
CA GLY A 22 5.30 10.43 -13.39
C GLY A 22 5.06 10.39 -11.87
N THR A 23 3.80 10.25 -11.47
CA THR A 23 3.39 10.18 -10.04
C THR A 23 4.13 9.07 -9.31
N MET A 24 4.15 7.85 -9.88
CA MET A 24 4.80 6.70 -9.24
C MET A 24 6.31 6.85 -9.22
N GLY A 25 6.95 7.14 -10.36
CA GLY A 25 8.41 7.23 -10.40
C GLY A 25 8.97 8.33 -9.50
N CYS A 26 8.36 9.51 -9.47
CA CYS A 26 8.74 10.56 -8.53
C CYS A 26 8.48 10.17 -7.06
N GLY A 27 7.39 9.46 -6.78
CA GLY A 27 7.09 8.95 -5.44
C GLY A 27 8.09 7.89 -4.98
N ILE A 28 8.49 6.95 -5.85
CA ILE A 28 9.52 5.94 -5.59
C ILE A 28 10.89 6.62 -5.38
N ALA A 29 11.27 7.54 -6.27
CA ALA A 29 12.53 8.28 -6.14
C ALA A 29 12.62 9.06 -4.81
N ALA A 30 11.54 9.74 -4.42
CA ALA A 30 11.46 10.46 -3.15
C ALA A 30 11.54 9.50 -1.95
N HIS A 31 10.85 8.34 -2.01
CA HIS A 31 10.89 7.33 -0.96
C HIS A 31 12.32 6.80 -0.77
N LEU A 32 12.99 6.44 -1.84
CA LEU A 32 14.37 5.94 -1.79
C LEU A 32 15.36 7.00 -1.29
N ALA A 33 15.23 8.25 -1.76
CA ALA A 33 16.04 9.35 -1.27
C ALA A 33 15.86 9.61 0.24
N ASN A 34 14.62 9.48 0.76
CA ASN A 34 14.33 9.56 2.20
C ASN A 34 15.06 8.47 3.01
N LEU A 35 15.33 7.31 2.41
CA LEU A 35 16.05 6.19 3.02
C LEU A 35 17.56 6.30 2.85
N GLY A 36 18.05 7.37 2.23
CA GLY A 36 19.48 7.66 2.05
C GLY A 36 20.10 7.13 0.77
N PHE A 37 19.31 6.58 -0.15
CA PHE A 37 19.82 6.20 -1.47
C PHE A 37 20.19 7.42 -2.31
N ASP A 38 21.23 7.29 -3.12
CA ASP A 38 21.58 8.22 -4.19
C ASP A 38 20.76 7.85 -5.42
N VAL A 39 19.79 8.69 -5.76
CA VAL A 39 18.79 8.37 -6.79
C VAL A 39 19.07 9.14 -8.07
N THR A 40 19.12 8.45 -9.20
CA THR A 40 19.02 9.06 -10.53
C THR A 40 17.58 8.97 -11.01
N LEU A 41 16.99 10.10 -11.36
CA LEU A 41 15.63 10.15 -11.93
C LEU A 41 15.71 10.59 -13.39
N LEU A 42 15.27 9.70 -14.30
CA LEU A 42 15.25 9.94 -15.74
C LEU A 42 13.83 9.97 -16.30
N ASP A 43 13.61 10.77 -17.34
CA ASP A 43 12.42 10.73 -18.19
C ASP A 43 12.81 11.09 -19.64
N LEU A 44 11.87 11.12 -20.56
CA LEU A 44 12.10 11.42 -21.97
C LEU A 44 12.90 12.71 -22.18
N THR A 45 12.56 13.77 -21.46
CA THR A 45 13.21 15.08 -21.53
C THR A 45 13.54 15.60 -20.14
N LEU A 46 14.54 16.45 -20.06
CA LEU A 46 14.91 17.11 -18.80
C LEU A 46 13.77 17.99 -18.26
N GLU A 47 12.96 18.59 -19.15
CA GLU A 47 11.79 19.37 -18.79
C GLU A 47 10.72 18.51 -18.09
N SER A 48 10.43 17.32 -18.62
CA SER A 48 9.47 16.39 -17.98
C SER A 48 9.93 15.93 -16.61
N VAL A 49 11.24 15.67 -16.44
CA VAL A 49 11.83 15.33 -15.14
C VAL A 49 11.67 16.48 -14.14
N HIS A 50 12.04 17.70 -14.52
CA HIS A 50 11.88 18.85 -13.63
C HIS A 50 10.42 19.09 -13.24
N ALA A 51 9.50 19.04 -14.21
CA ALA A 51 8.07 19.20 -13.93
C ALA A 51 7.53 18.12 -12.99
N GLY A 52 7.94 16.86 -13.17
CA GLY A 52 7.58 15.74 -12.28
C GLY A 52 8.14 15.94 -10.87
N PHE A 53 9.41 16.28 -10.78
CA PHE A 53 10.09 16.48 -9.51
C PHE A 53 9.51 17.66 -8.71
N GLU A 54 9.19 18.79 -9.36
CA GLU A 54 8.52 19.93 -8.72
C GLU A 54 7.12 19.54 -8.21
N ARG A 55 6.35 18.74 -8.95
CA ARG A 55 5.08 18.20 -8.44
C ARG A 55 5.30 17.35 -7.19
N ALA A 56 6.32 16.49 -7.16
CA ALA A 56 6.62 15.64 -6.02
C ALA A 56 7.03 16.43 -4.76
N LYS A 57 7.76 17.53 -4.90
CA LYS A 57 8.10 18.43 -3.79
C LYS A 57 6.88 19.06 -3.13
N ASN A 58 5.83 19.31 -3.92
CA ASN A 58 4.59 19.96 -3.47
C ASN A 58 3.44 18.98 -3.26
N ALA A 59 3.70 17.68 -3.32
CA ALA A 59 2.67 16.64 -3.20
C ALA A 59 1.98 16.67 -1.83
N ARG A 60 0.71 16.31 -1.84
CA ARG A 60 -0.09 16.10 -0.62
C ARG A 60 -0.78 14.73 -0.70
N PRO A 61 -0.48 13.82 0.23
CA PRO A 61 0.47 13.93 1.35
C PRO A 61 1.94 14.08 0.89
N PRO A 62 2.84 14.65 1.72
CA PRO A 62 4.22 14.94 1.33
C PRO A 62 5.01 13.68 0.96
N HIS A 63 5.74 13.70 -0.15
CA HIS A 63 6.63 12.59 -0.54
C HIS A 63 7.97 12.62 0.20
N PHE A 64 8.48 13.80 0.53
CA PHE A 64 9.75 13.98 1.22
C PHE A 64 9.57 14.19 2.74
N TYR A 65 10.51 13.67 3.53
CA TYR A 65 10.59 13.97 4.97
C TYR A 65 11.21 15.33 5.20
N LEU A 66 12.33 15.61 4.52
CA LEU A 66 13.12 16.82 4.70
C LEU A 66 13.45 17.43 3.33
N LYS A 67 13.55 18.76 3.26
CA LYS A 67 13.89 19.47 2.02
C LYS A 67 15.27 19.08 1.50
N GLN A 68 16.25 18.89 2.36
CA GLN A 68 17.61 18.47 2.00
C GLN A 68 17.68 17.11 1.31
N THR A 69 16.65 16.27 1.46
CA THR A 69 16.56 14.99 0.75
C THR A 69 16.45 15.17 -0.77
N HIS A 70 16.02 16.35 -1.22
CA HIS A 70 15.97 16.69 -2.65
C HIS A 70 17.34 16.56 -3.34
N ASP A 71 18.42 16.89 -2.62
CA ASP A 71 19.81 16.90 -3.14
C ASP A 71 20.34 15.46 -3.38
N LYS A 72 19.64 14.44 -2.88
CA LYS A 72 19.93 13.04 -3.15
C LYS A 72 19.43 12.57 -4.52
N ILE A 73 18.70 13.40 -5.25
CA ILE A 73 18.11 13.04 -6.54
C ILE A 73 18.78 13.80 -7.67
N ARG A 74 19.54 13.06 -8.51
CA ARG A 74 20.14 13.55 -9.74
C ARG A 74 19.12 13.46 -10.86
N LEU A 75 18.86 14.58 -11.56
CA LEU A 75 17.87 14.67 -12.63
C LEU A 75 18.57 14.57 -14.00
N GLY A 76 18.00 13.78 -14.92
CA GLY A 76 18.53 13.61 -16.26
C GLY A 76 17.45 13.20 -17.28
N SER A 77 17.84 13.16 -18.56
CA SER A 77 16.97 12.73 -19.66
C SER A 77 17.42 11.39 -20.26
N ILE A 78 16.46 10.55 -20.67
CA ILE A 78 16.75 9.30 -21.36
C ILE A 78 17.61 9.57 -22.60
N LYS A 79 17.28 10.63 -23.34
CA LYS A 79 17.99 10.96 -24.58
C LYS A 79 19.49 11.18 -24.40
N ASN A 80 19.90 11.86 -23.32
CA ASN A 80 21.29 12.25 -23.12
C ASN A 80 22.00 11.40 -22.06
N ASP A 81 21.26 10.92 -21.05
CA ASP A 81 21.82 10.45 -19.79
C ASP A 81 21.48 8.98 -19.49
N ILE A 82 20.89 8.24 -20.46
CA ILE A 82 20.53 6.82 -20.26
C ILE A 82 21.73 5.96 -19.85
N HIS A 83 22.94 6.35 -20.24
CA HIS A 83 24.18 5.64 -19.87
C HIS A 83 24.44 5.66 -18.35
N TRP A 84 23.78 6.54 -17.58
CA TRP A 84 23.90 6.57 -16.11
C TRP A 84 23.32 5.31 -15.44
N VAL A 85 22.52 4.52 -16.14
CA VAL A 85 22.05 3.21 -15.61
C VAL A 85 23.19 2.26 -15.29
N SER A 86 24.39 2.46 -15.90
CA SER A 86 25.60 1.69 -15.61
C SER A 86 26.13 1.87 -14.18
N GLU A 87 25.76 2.96 -13.53
CA GLU A 87 26.16 3.25 -12.15
C GLU A 87 25.20 2.64 -11.12
N ALA A 88 23.98 2.27 -11.53
CA ALA A 88 22.93 1.84 -10.62
C ALA A 88 23.07 0.39 -10.18
N ASP A 89 22.75 0.12 -8.90
CA ASP A 89 22.63 -1.23 -8.34
C ASP A 89 21.27 -1.83 -8.71
N TRP A 90 20.28 -0.96 -8.87
CA TRP A 90 18.91 -1.28 -9.25
C TRP A 90 18.35 -0.22 -10.21
N VAL A 91 17.75 -0.67 -11.31
CA VAL A 91 17.00 0.19 -12.25
C VAL A 91 15.52 -0.12 -12.11
N CYS A 92 14.73 0.87 -11.68
CA CYS A 92 13.29 0.78 -11.53
C CYS A 92 12.59 1.55 -12.65
N GLU A 93 11.89 0.86 -13.54
CA GLU A 93 11.10 1.48 -14.60
C GLU A 93 9.69 1.80 -14.13
N ALA A 94 9.24 3.03 -14.33
CA ALA A 94 7.91 3.55 -14.01
C ALA A 94 7.38 4.53 -15.07
N ILE A 95 7.61 4.23 -16.37
CA ILE A 95 7.08 5.02 -17.50
C ILE A 95 5.60 4.69 -17.77
N ILE A 96 5.05 5.29 -18.83
CA ILE A 96 3.66 5.04 -19.24
C ILE A 96 3.37 3.55 -19.47
N GLU A 97 2.12 3.14 -19.22
CA GLU A 97 1.66 1.75 -19.33
C GLU A 97 1.42 1.38 -20.81
N ASN A 98 2.51 1.26 -21.56
CA ASN A 98 2.52 0.90 -22.96
C ASN A 98 3.63 -0.12 -23.25
N LEU A 99 3.25 -1.28 -23.78
CA LEU A 99 4.15 -2.42 -23.98
C LEU A 99 5.35 -2.08 -24.88
N ASP A 100 5.10 -1.41 -26.00
CA ASP A 100 6.14 -1.10 -26.98
C ASP A 100 7.10 -0.02 -26.44
N ALA A 101 6.57 0.99 -25.75
CA ALA A 101 7.39 2.02 -25.12
C ALA A 101 8.34 1.41 -24.07
N LYS A 102 7.84 0.48 -23.23
CA LYS A 102 8.64 -0.20 -22.22
C LYS A 102 9.70 -1.11 -22.86
N ARG A 103 9.36 -1.91 -23.87
CA ARG A 103 10.31 -2.76 -24.61
C ARG A 103 11.42 -1.93 -25.27
N ASN A 104 11.08 -0.83 -25.91
CA ASN A 104 12.05 0.08 -26.51
C ASN A 104 13.01 0.69 -25.47
N LEU A 105 12.49 0.99 -24.28
CA LEU A 105 13.31 1.48 -23.17
C LEU A 105 14.26 0.39 -22.68
N TYR A 106 13.80 -0.86 -22.49
CA TYR A 106 14.66 -1.96 -22.04
C TYR A 106 15.76 -2.30 -23.03
N GLU A 107 15.52 -2.14 -24.33
CA GLU A 107 16.56 -2.27 -25.34
C GLU A 107 17.69 -1.23 -25.17
N GLN A 108 17.36 -0.02 -24.73
CA GLN A 108 18.34 1.01 -24.45
C GLN A 108 19.07 0.76 -23.12
N ILE A 109 18.32 0.40 -22.06
CA ILE A 109 18.89 0.08 -20.75
C ILE A 109 19.90 -1.05 -20.84
N GLU A 110 19.56 -2.14 -21.54
CA GLU A 110 20.40 -3.34 -21.66
C GLU A 110 21.80 -3.05 -22.19
N LYS A 111 21.96 -2.04 -23.07
CA LYS A 111 23.25 -1.64 -23.66
C LYS A 111 24.22 -1.03 -22.64
N HIS A 112 23.70 -0.54 -21.53
CA HIS A 112 24.48 0.19 -20.51
C HIS A 112 24.43 -0.46 -19.12
N LEU A 113 23.54 -1.43 -18.92
CA LEU A 113 23.30 -2.04 -17.62
C LEU A 113 24.52 -2.80 -17.10
N ALA A 114 24.94 -2.53 -15.87
CA ALA A 114 26.01 -3.29 -15.22
C ALA A 114 25.62 -4.77 -15.04
N GLU A 115 26.60 -5.68 -15.11
CA GLU A 115 26.37 -7.13 -15.06
C GLU A 115 25.81 -7.60 -13.70
N ASP A 116 26.10 -6.87 -12.64
CA ASP A 116 25.71 -7.11 -11.25
C ASP A 116 24.56 -6.20 -10.76
N ALA A 117 23.85 -5.55 -11.68
CA ALA A 117 22.62 -4.80 -11.39
C ALA A 117 21.37 -5.57 -11.80
N PHE A 118 20.25 -5.35 -11.14
CA PHE A 118 18.95 -5.85 -11.56
C PHE A 118 18.03 -4.77 -12.09
N VAL A 119 17.03 -5.16 -12.85
CA VAL A 119 16.02 -4.27 -13.44
C VAL A 119 14.64 -4.70 -12.99
N SER A 120 13.80 -3.74 -12.64
CA SER A 120 12.40 -4.02 -12.36
C SER A 120 11.46 -3.04 -13.08
N SER A 121 10.24 -3.52 -13.36
CA SER A 121 9.14 -2.68 -13.82
C SER A 121 8.14 -2.43 -12.70
N ASN A 122 7.68 -1.20 -12.56
CA ASN A 122 6.57 -0.83 -11.69
C ASN A 122 5.23 -0.86 -12.47
N THR A 123 5.12 -1.64 -13.53
CA THR A 123 3.85 -1.85 -14.25
C THR A 123 2.78 -2.35 -13.30
N SER A 124 1.54 -1.99 -13.54
CA SER A 124 0.38 -2.43 -12.74
C SER A 124 -0.60 -3.32 -13.51
N GLY A 125 -0.41 -3.48 -14.82
CA GLY A 125 -1.37 -4.19 -15.66
C GLY A 125 -0.77 -5.06 -16.75
N LEU A 126 0.54 -4.93 -17.04
CA LEU A 126 1.22 -5.70 -18.08
C LEU A 126 1.99 -6.85 -17.46
N GLU A 127 1.93 -8.04 -18.06
CA GLU A 127 2.71 -9.19 -17.63
C GLU A 127 4.21 -8.93 -17.81
N ILE A 128 4.98 -9.24 -16.79
CA ILE A 128 6.42 -8.97 -16.70
C ILE A 128 7.19 -9.75 -17.77
N GLY A 129 6.80 -11.01 -18.02
CA GLY A 129 7.42 -11.84 -19.06
C GLY A 129 7.27 -11.25 -20.45
N LEU A 130 6.14 -10.58 -20.75
CA LEU A 130 5.94 -9.89 -22.03
C LEU A 130 6.87 -8.67 -22.18
N LEU A 131 7.17 -7.98 -21.09
CA LEU A 131 8.05 -6.81 -21.09
C LEU A 131 9.49 -7.18 -21.45
N ALA A 132 10.00 -8.30 -20.92
CA ALA A 132 11.37 -8.76 -21.14
C ALA A 132 11.56 -9.55 -22.45
N LEU A 133 10.49 -9.80 -23.20
CA LEU A 133 10.54 -10.59 -24.42
C LEU A 133 11.50 -9.96 -25.45
N GLY A 134 12.41 -10.77 -26.00
CA GLY A 134 13.43 -10.34 -26.97
C GLY A 134 14.67 -9.70 -26.35
N ARG A 135 14.77 -9.64 -25.04
CA ARG A 135 16.02 -9.26 -24.33
C ARG A 135 16.95 -10.49 -24.20
N SER A 136 18.22 -10.23 -23.92
CA SER A 136 19.18 -11.31 -23.69
C SER A 136 18.79 -12.18 -22.49
N GLN A 137 19.28 -13.41 -22.45
CA GLN A 137 19.06 -14.32 -21.33
C GLN A 137 19.56 -13.69 -20.01
N SER A 138 20.72 -13.04 -20.04
CA SER A 138 21.27 -12.36 -18.86
C SER A 138 20.36 -11.24 -18.35
N PHE A 139 19.72 -10.48 -19.23
CA PHE A 139 18.74 -9.46 -18.85
C PHE A 139 17.50 -10.10 -18.22
N GLN A 140 16.92 -11.12 -18.88
CA GLN A 140 15.71 -11.78 -18.41
C GLN A 140 15.89 -12.44 -17.04
N GLN A 141 17.08 -13.02 -16.76
CA GLN A 141 17.38 -13.65 -15.48
C GLN A 141 17.41 -12.70 -14.30
N ARG A 142 17.61 -11.38 -14.53
CA ARG A 142 17.66 -10.33 -13.51
C ARG A 142 16.58 -9.27 -13.68
N PHE A 143 15.52 -9.61 -14.41
CA PHE A 143 14.35 -8.77 -14.63
C PHE A 143 13.13 -9.32 -13.89
N LEU A 144 12.36 -8.45 -13.24
CA LEU A 144 11.19 -8.80 -12.44
C LEU A 144 10.23 -7.60 -12.30
N GLY A 145 9.04 -7.82 -11.76
CA GLY A 145 8.11 -6.76 -11.38
C GLY A 145 8.29 -6.33 -9.93
N THR A 146 8.24 -5.02 -9.68
CA THR A 146 8.17 -4.44 -8.33
C THR A 146 7.03 -3.45 -8.30
N HIS A 147 5.83 -3.95 -8.03
CA HIS A 147 4.63 -3.13 -8.05
C HIS A 147 4.44 -2.41 -6.71
N PHE A 148 4.81 -1.11 -6.69
CA PHE A 148 4.59 -0.22 -5.56
C PHE A 148 3.18 0.34 -5.55
N PHE A 149 2.70 0.70 -4.36
CA PHE A 149 1.40 1.33 -4.16
C PHE A 149 1.53 2.82 -3.90
N ASN A 150 0.57 3.59 -4.40
CA ASN A 150 0.54 5.05 -4.25
C ASN A 150 -0.12 5.48 -2.94
N PRO A 151 0.50 6.33 -2.10
CA PRO A 151 1.84 6.88 -2.24
C PRO A 151 2.94 5.91 -1.72
N PRO A 152 4.06 5.72 -2.45
CA PRO A 152 5.11 4.77 -2.05
C PRO A 152 5.68 4.98 -0.64
N ARG A 153 5.75 6.21 -0.17
CA ARG A 153 6.21 6.53 1.18
C ARG A 153 5.32 5.94 2.28
N TYR A 154 4.01 5.87 2.06
CA TYR A 154 3.03 5.55 3.09
C TYR A 154 2.57 4.10 3.06
N LEU A 155 2.44 3.54 1.85
CA LEU A 155 2.00 2.16 1.70
C LEU A 155 3.20 1.22 1.76
N LYS A 156 3.13 0.26 2.68
CA LYS A 156 4.23 -0.67 2.96
C LYS A 156 4.36 -1.80 1.95
N LEU A 157 3.29 -2.13 1.21
CA LEU A 157 3.26 -3.26 0.29
C LEU A 157 4.08 -3.00 -0.97
N VAL A 158 4.81 -4.02 -1.41
CA VAL A 158 5.29 -4.21 -2.78
C VAL A 158 4.93 -5.62 -3.21
N GLU A 159 4.24 -5.77 -4.33
CA GLU A 159 4.14 -7.05 -5.01
C GLU A 159 5.43 -7.31 -5.79
N LEU A 160 6.03 -8.47 -5.60
CA LEU A 160 7.23 -8.92 -6.30
C LEU A 160 6.82 -10.01 -7.30
N ILE A 161 7.05 -9.75 -8.58
CA ILE A 161 6.57 -10.62 -9.66
C ILE A 161 7.76 -11.14 -10.44
N ASP A 162 8.01 -12.43 -10.34
CA ASP A 162 9.02 -13.13 -11.13
C ASP A 162 8.41 -13.68 -12.43
N THR A 163 9.29 -14.06 -13.33
CA THR A 163 8.94 -14.75 -14.59
C THR A 163 9.62 -16.11 -14.63
N PRO A 164 9.20 -17.03 -15.52
CA PRO A 164 9.90 -18.30 -15.71
C PRO A 164 11.38 -18.15 -16.09
N GLN A 165 11.80 -16.99 -16.57
CA GLN A 165 13.19 -16.68 -16.94
C GLN A 165 13.99 -16.02 -15.82
N THR A 166 13.33 -15.41 -14.83
CA THR A 166 13.98 -14.80 -13.67
C THR A 166 14.74 -15.87 -12.89
N ASP A 167 15.97 -15.59 -12.48
CA ASP A 167 16.72 -16.54 -11.65
C ASP A 167 16.06 -16.68 -10.27
N PRO A 168 15.59 -17.89 -9.90
CA PRO A 168 14.86 -18.08 -8.65
C PRO A 168 15.68 -17.76 -7.39
N LYS A 169 17.02 -17.77 -7.48
CA LYS A 169 17.89 -17.37 -6.36
C LYS A 169 17.86 -15.86 -6.11
N LEU A 170 17.45 -15.07 -7.08
CA LEU A 170 17.38 -13.61 -6.97
C LEU A 170 16.19 -13.16 -6.11
N ILE A 171 15.09 -13.92 -6.11
CA ILE A 171 13.85 -13.54 -5.43
C ILE A 171 14.04 -13.34 -3.91
N PRO A 172 14.62 -14.30 -3.16
CA PRO A 172 14.85 -14.08 -1.73
C PRO A 172 15.81 -12.91 -1.44
N ILE A 173 16.83 -12.71 -2.28
CA ILE A 173 17.79 -11.61 -2.13
C ILE A 173 17.09 -10.25 -2.29
N ILE A 174 16.29 -10.13 -3.34
CA ILE A 174 15.52 -8.89 -3.57
C ILE A 174 14.46 -8.69 -2.48
N SER A 175 13.78 -9.74 -2.04
CA SER A 175 12.82 -9.64 -0.93
C SER A 175 13.49 -9.07 0.33
N HIS A 176 14.64 -9.60 0.74
CA HIS A 176 15.41 -9.07 1.87
C HIS A 176 15.85 -7.62 1.64
N PHE A 177 16.36 -7.30 0.45
CA PHE A 177 16.74 -5.93 0.13
C PHE A 177 15.58 -4.95 0.27
N PHE A 178 14.38 -5.34 -0.20
CA PHE A 178 13.19 -4.50 -0.08
C PHE A 178 12.71 -4.37 1.37
N GLU A 179 12.77 -5.44 2.15
CA GLU A 179 12.35 -5.42 3.55
C GLU A 179 13.32 -4.64 4.44
N ASP A 180 14.62 -4.90 4.30
CA ASP A 180 15.64 -4.34 5.19
C ASP A 180 16.06 -2.93 4.81
N ARG A 181 16.14 -2.63 3.50
CA ARG A 181 16.70 -1.37 3.02
C ARG A 181 15.68 -0.43 2.37
N VAL A 182 14.68 -0.97 1.68
CA VAL A 182 13.64 -0.16 1.03
C VAL A 182 12.43 0.06 1.94
N ALA A 183 12.43 -0.52 3.15
CA ALA A 183 11.37 -0.40 4.16
C ALA A 183 9.99 -0.79 3.59
N LYS A 184 9.94 -1.91 2.83
CA LYS A 184 8.72 -2.47 2.25
C LYS A 184 8.41 -3.85 2.83
N ARG A 185 7.16 -4.26 2.69
CA ARG A 185 6.69 -5.62 2.90
C ARG A 185 6.50 -6.24 1.54
N VAL A 186 7.19 -7.33 1.28
CA VAL A 186 7.16 -8.01 0.00
C VAL A 186 6.12 -9.11 0.01
N VAL A 187 5.29 -9.15 -1.03
CA VAL A 187 4.41 -10.27 -1.31
C VAL A 187 4.71 -10.78 -2.72
N PRO A 188 5.07 -12.06 -2.86
CA PRO A 188 5.22 -12.67 -4.17
C PRO A 188 3.85 -12.81 -4.84
N ALA A 189 3.76 -12.41 -6.10
CA ALA A 189 2.58 -12.54 -6.94
C ALA A 189 2.92 -13.18 -8.28
N LYS A 190 1.96 -13.89 -8.86
CA LYS A 190 2.16 -14.51 -10.18
C LYS A 190 2.09 -13.47 -11.29
N ASP A 191 2.81 -13.72 -12.37
CA ASP A 191 2.85 -12.87 -13.56
C ASP A 191 1.54 -12.98 -14.37
N THR A 192 0.51 -12.30 -13.87
CA THR A 192 -0.84 -12.27 -14.44
C THR A 192 -1.35 -10.85 -14.56
N PRO A 193 -2.29 -10.54 -15.45
CA PRO A 193 -2.83 -9.19 -15.61
C PRO A 193 -3.39 -8.61 -14.30
N GLY A 194 -2.79 -7.51 -13.82
CA GLY A 194 -3.21 -6.81 -12.60
C GLY A 194 -2.74 -7.45 -11.29
N PHE A 195 -1.94 -8.52 -11.35
CA PHE A 195 -1.39 -9.26 -10.21
C PHE A 195 -2.48 -9.61 -9.18
N ILE A 196 -2.23 -9.49 -7.88
CA ILE A 196 -3.26 -9.73 -6.85
C ILE A 196 -4.08 -8.45 -6.60
N ALA A 197 -3.39 -7.33 -6.36
CA ALA A 197 -4.02 -6.12 -5.87
C ALA A 197 -5.03 -5.51 -6.85
N ASN A 198 -4.62 -5.29 -8.09
CA ASN A 198 -5.52 -4.69 -9.08
C ASN A 198 -6.56 -5.69 -9.58
N ARG A 199 -6.20 -6.97 -9.75
CA ARG A 199 -7.13 -8.00 -10.21
C ARG A 199 -8.32 -8.14 -9.25
N TYR A 200 -8.04 -8.30 -7.97
CA TYR A 200 -9.07 -8.50 -6.95
C TYR A 200 -9.58 -7.21 -6.32
N GLY A 201 -8.67 -6.29 -5.98
CA GLY A 201 -9.04 -5.06 -5.29
C GLY A 201 -9.93 -4.15 -6.14
N MET A 202 -9.60 -3.95 -7.42
CA MET A 202 -10.45 -3.17 -8.33
C MET A 202 -11.80 -3.85 -8.53
N TRP A 203 -11.82 -5.18 -8.68
CA TRP A 203 -13.06 -5.93 -8.77
C TRP A 203 -13.97 -5.68 -7.55
N ALA A 204 -13.41 -5.76 -6.34
CA ALA A 204 -14.16 -5.51 -5.11
C ALA A 204 -14.71 -4.08 -5.02
N MET A 205 -13.93 -3.08 -5.50
CA MET A 205 -14.35 -1.68 -5.54
C MET A 205 -15.52 -1.47 -6.53
N PHE A 206 -15.41 -1.96 -7.75
CA PHE A 206 -16.49 -1.87 -8.74
C PHE A 206 -17.74 -2.63 -8.32
N HIS A 207 -17.56 -3.82 -7.72
CA HIS A 207 -18.67 -4.62 -7.24
C HIS A 207 -19.46 -3.91 -6.14
N ALA A 208 -18.80 -3.18 -5.24
CA ALA A 208 -19.48 -2.35 -4.24
C ALA A 208 -20.37 -1.28 -4.89
N ILE A 209 -19.88 -0.62 -5.95
CA ILE A 209 -20.68 0.38 -6.69
C ILE A 209 -21.90 -0.27 -7.35
N HIS A 210 -21.73 -1.40 -8.04
CA HIS A 210 -22.84 -2.11 -8.68
C HIS A 210 -23.92 -2.56 -7.69
N VAL A 211 -23.52 -3.08 -6.52
CA VAL A 211 -24.49 -3.50 -5.48
C VAL A 211 -25.22 -2.27 -4.93
N THR A 212 -24.51 -1.15 -4.73
CA THR A 212 -25.11 0.10 -4.24
C THR A 212 -26.11 0.67 -5.24
N GLU A 213 -25.76 0.73 -6.54
CA GLU A 213 -26.68 1.18 -7.60
C GLU A 213 -27.91 0.25 -7.72
N LYS A 214 -27.70 -1.07 -7.61
CA LYS A 214 -28.79 -2.08 -7.68
C LYS A 214 -29.78 -1.94 -6.53
N LEU A 215 -29.30 -1.72 -5.32
CA LEU A 215 -30.14 -1.58 -4.12
C LEU A 215 -30.61 -0.15 -3.88
N GLN A 216 -30.16 0.82 -4.69
CA GLN A 216 -30.45 2.25 -4.57
C GLN A 216 -30.12 2.81 -3.18
N LEU A 217 -29.04 2.35 -2.57
CA LEU A 217 -28.59 2.78 -1.25
C LEU A 217 -27.85 4.12 -1.33
N SER A 218 -27.87 4.86 -0.23
CA SER A 218 -27.06 6.06 -0.09
C SER A 218 -25.57 5.72 0.09
N LEU A 219 -24.69 6.60 -0.40
CA LEU A 219 -23.24 6.41 -0.28
C LEU A 219 -22.80 6.40 1.18
N GLU A 220 -23.44 7.24 2.01
CA GLU A 220 -23.17 7.33 3.44
C GLU A 220 -23.46 6.02 4.18
N LEU A 221 -24.58 5.34 3.82
CA LEU A 221 -24.91 4.05 4.40
C LEU A 221 -23.86 2.99 4.02
N VAL A 222 -23.51 2.93 2.73
CA VAL A 222 -22.53 1.95 2.25
C VAL A 222 -21.15 2.20 2.81
N ASP A 223 -20.69 3.45 2.90
CA ASP A 223 -19.41 3.77 3.55
C ASP A 223 -19.44 3.47 5.06
N GLY A 224 -20.57 3.65 5.72
CA GLY A 224 -20.78 3.22 7.11
C GLY A 224 -20.61 1.70 7.29
N ILE A 225 -21.14 0.91 6.36
CA ILE A 225 -21.03 -0.57 6.36
C ILE A 225 -19.62 -1.02 5.99
N THR A 226 -19.06 -0.49 4.88
CA THR A 226 -17.82 -1.00 4.26
C THR A 226 -16.53 -0.46 4.87
N GLY A 227 -16.62 0.41 5.86
CA GLY A 227 -15.50 0.96 6.61
C GLY A 227 -15.08 0.09 7.82
N PRO A 228 -14.92 0.71 9.02
CA PRO A 228 -14.42 0.02 10.21
C PRO A 228 -15.22 -1.20 10.63
N PHE A 229 -16.51 -1.28 10.30
CA PHE A 229 -17.32 -2.46 10.57
C PHE A 229 -16.81 -3.72 9.85
N LEU A 230 -16.34 -3.58 8.61
CA LEU A 230 -15.68 -4.66 7.86
C LEU A 230 -14.16 -4.72 8.09
N GLY A 231 -13.63 -4.05 9.12
CA GLY A 231 -12.19 -3.99 9.36
C GLY A 231 -11.43 -3.26 8.26
N ARG A 232 -12.00 -2.23 7.68
CA ARG A 232 -11.38 -1.43 6.62
C ARG A 232 -11.15 0.01 7.08
N PRO A 233 -10.27 0.76 6.40
CA PRO A 233 -10.05 2.18 6.70
C PRO A 233 -11.36 3.00 6.64
N ARG A 234 -11.37 4.14 7.31
CA ARG A 234 -12.53 5.06 7.30
C ARG A 234 -12.88 5.63 5.92
N SER A 235 -11.97 5.50 4.95
CA SER A 235 -12.27 5.82 3.54
C SER A 235 -13.31 4.89 2.92
N ALA A 236 -13.54 3.72 3.52
CA ALA A 236 -14.57 2.76 3.12
C ALA A 236 -14.54 2.45 1.61
N SER A 237 -15.68 2.50 0.90
CA SER A 237 -15.76 2.23 -0.54
C SER A 237 -15.74 3.50 -1.39
N PHE A 238 -16.69 4.40 -1.21
CA PHE A 238 -16.86 5.55 -2.12
C PHE A 238 -15.82 6.64 -1.90
N ARG A 239 -15.46 6.91 -0.66
CA ARG A 239 -14.37 7.84 -0.39
C ARG A 239 -13.03 7.31 -0.90
N LEU A 240 -12.80 5.99 -0.84
CA LEU A 240 -11.61 5.36 -1.42
C LEU A 240 -11.59 5.53 -2.95
N ASN A 241 -12.72 5.40 -3.63
CA ASN A 241 -12.82 5.61 -5.08
C ASN A 241 -12.39 7.03 -5.48
N ASP A 242 -12.78 8.04 -4.70
CA ASP A 242 -12.36 9.44 -4.93
C ASP A 242 -10.86 9.65 -4.70
N ILE A 243 -10.28 8.97 -3.71
CA ILE A 243 -8.83 9.02 -3.43
C ILE A 243 -8.03 8.37 -4.55
N VAL A 244 -8.46 7.20 -5.05
CA VAL A 244 -7.79 6.50 -6.16
C VAL A 244 -7.93 7.28 -7.47
N GLY A 245 -9.09 7.82 -7.72
CA GLY A 245 -9.47 8.51 -8.95
C GLY A 245 -10.21 7.61 -9.93
N LEU A 246 -11.39 8.04 -10.33
CA LEU A 246 -12.31 7.26 -11.16
C LEU A 246 -11.77 6.96 -12.56
N ASP A 247 -10.99 7.85 -13.13
CA ASP A 247 -10.30 7.66 -14.41
C ASP A 247 -9.22 6.57 -14.34
N ILE A 248 -8.47 6.51 -13.22
CA ILE A 248 -7.49 5.44 -12.98
C ILE A 248 -8.21 4.10 -12.83
N MET A 249 -9.28 4.07 -12.02
CA MET A 249 -10.11 2.88 -11.86
C MET A 249 -10.66 2.38 -13.21
N GLN A 250 -11.19 3.29 -14.04
CA GLN A 250 -11.70 2.96 -15.36
C GLN A 250 -10.60 2.40 -16.28
N ALA A 251 -9.40 2.97 -16.25
CA ALA A 251 -8.28 2.50 -17.07
C ALA A 251 -7.87 1.08 -16.68
N ILE A 252 -7.77 0.80 -15.37
CA ILE A 252 -7.44 -0.54 -14.86
C ILE A 252 -8.55 -1.55 -15.23
N ALA A 253 -9.83 -1.17 -15.05
CA ALA A 253 -10.95 -2.05 -15.38
C ALA A 253 -10.97 -2.40 -16.88
N LYS A 254 -10.79 -1.43 -17.76
CA LYS A 254 -10.72 -1.67 -19.23
C LYS A 254 -9.57 -2.60 -19.58
N ASN A 255 -8.38 -2.40 -19.02
CA ASN A 255 -7.24 -3.27 -19.24
C ASN A 255 -7.55 -4.73 -18.82
N GLN A 256 -8.19 -4.94 -17.66
CA GLN A 256 -8.54 -6.28 -17.20
C GLN A 256 -9.65 -6.93 -18.03
N LEU A 257 -10.68 -6.16 -18.45
CA LEU A 257 -11.74 -6.64 -19.34
C LEU A 257 -11.16 -7.16 -20.66
N GLU A 258 -10.16 -6.48 -21.21
CA GLU A 258 -9.50 -6.87 -22.46
C GLU A 258 -8.58 -8.09 -22.29
N ARG A 259 -7.85 -8.17 -21.16
CA ARG A 259 -6.81 -9.18 -20.95
C ARG A 259 -7.32 -10.45 -20.27
N CYS A 260 -8.46 -10.41 -19.58
CA CYS A 260 -9.05 -11.53 -18.86
C CYS A 260 -10.46 -11.90 -19.35
N PRO A 261 -10.70 -12.02 -20.69
CA PRO A 261 -12.06 -12.19 -21.23
C PRO A 261 -12.74 -13.49 -20.81
N ASN A 262 -11.98 -14.49 -20.35
CA ASN A 262 -12.49 -15.79 -19.95
C ASN A 262 -12.77 -15.89 -18.44
N ASP A 263 -12.51 -14.83 -17.66
CA ASP A 263 -12.83 -14.80 -16.23
C ASP A 263 -14.36 -14.70 -16.03
N PRO A 264 -15.00 -15.69 -15.40
CA PRO A 264 -16.44 -15.72 -15.23
C PRO A 264 -16.98 -14.59 -14.33
N PHE A 265 -16.11 -13.96 -13.54
CA PHE A 265 -16.45 -12.84 -12.65
C PHE A 265 -16.18 -11.47 -13.27
N ILE A 266 -15.58 -11.41 -14.48
CA ILE A 266 -15.06 -10.17 -15.09
C ILE A 266 -16.11 -9.08 -15.26
N LYS A 267 -17.39 -9.45 -15.39
CA LYS A 267 -18.50 -8.50 -15.60
C LYS A 267 -18.64 -7.46 -14.49
N ALA A 268 -18.19 -7.76 -13.29
CA ALA A 268 -18.20 -6.77 -12.21
C ALA A 268 -17.26 -5.58 -12.47
N LEU A 269 -16.34 -5.69 -13.43
CA LEU A 269 -15.49 -4.58 -13.89
C LEU A 269 -16.12 -3.75 -15.02
N GLU A 270 -17.30 -4.08 -15.50
CA GLU A 270 -18.07 -3.20 -16.39
C GLU A 270 -18.28 -1.85 -15.70
N ILE A 271 -18.11 -0.77 -16.45
CA ILE A 271 -18.09 0.56 -15.85
C ILE A 271 -19.49 0.95 -15.36
N PRO A 272 -19.68 1.19 -14.04
CA PRO A 272 -20.98 1.60 -13.49
C PRO A 272 -21.48 2.92 -14.09
N LYS A 273 -22.79 3.12 -14.08
CA LYS A 273 -23.41 4.33 -14.63
C LYS A 273 -22.93 5.59 -13.92
N SER A 274 -22.82 5.56 -12.60
CA SER A 274 -22.33 6.69 -11.80
C SER A 274 -20.88 7.04 -12.15
N VAL A 275 -20.00 6.05 -12.32
CA VAL A 275 -18.60 6.27 -12.73
C VAL A 275 -18.55 6.93 -14.11
N SER A 276 -19.32 6.41 -15.07
CA SER A 276 -19.40 6.98 -16.43
C SER A 276 -19.89 8.42 -16.40
N HIS A 277 -20.93 8.71 -15.60
CA HIS A 277 -21.47 10.05 -15.43
C HIS A 277 -20.44 11.02 -14.83
N LEU A 278 -19.79 10.62 -13.74
CA LEU A 278 -18.79 11.43 -13.05
C LEU A 278 -17.60 11.76 -13.96
N ILE A 279 -17.06 10.77 -14.67
CA ILE A 279 -15.94 10.97 -15.62
C ILE A 279 -16.34 11.90 -16.76
N ALA A 280 -17.54 11.74 -17.34
CA ALA A 280 -18.03 12.59 -18.42
C ALA A 280 -18.15 14.07 -18.02
N ASN A 281 -18.35 14.34 -16.73
CA ASN A 281 -18.43 15.69 -16.16
C ASN A 281 -17.11 16.19 -15.55
N GLY A 282 -16.00 15.46 -15.69
CA GLY A 282 -14.69 15.82 -15.12
C GLY A 282 -14.58 15.64 -13.60
N ASN A 283 -15.57 15.03 -12.95
CA ASN A 283 -15.63 14.79 -11.51
C ASN A 283 -14.92 13.46 -11.16
N ILE A 284 -13.60 13.44 -11.31
CA ILE A 284 -12.79 12.21 -11.23
C ILE A 284 -12.17 11.93 -9.85
N GLY A 285 -12.70 12.54 -8.81
CA GLY A 285 -12.25 12.37 -7.42
C GLY A 285 -11.39 13.52 -6.90
N ASP A 286 -10.62 13.26 -5.85
CA ASP A 286 -9.86 14.27 -5.09
C ASP A 286 -8.96 15.16 -5.95
N LYS A 287 -8.32 14.59 -6.96
CA LYS A 287 -7.42 15.34 -7.85
C LYS A 287 -8.14 16.39 -8.71
N ALA A 288 -9.45 16.23 -8.91
CA ALA A 288 -10.32 17.20 -9.59
C ALA A 288 -11.11 18.05 -8.58
N GLY A 289 -10.96 17.80 -7.27
CA GLY A 289 -11.70 18.46 -6.21
C GLY A 289 -13.12 17.93 -5.99
N ARG A 290 -13.59 17.00 -6.82
CA ARG A 290 -14.96 16.46 -6.81
C ARG A 290 -14.99 15.05 -7.39
N GLY A 291 -15.77 14.17 -6.77
CA GLY A 291 -16.05 12.80 -7.21
C GLY A 291 -17.42 12.35 -6.71
N TYR A 292 -17.51 11.23 -6.03
CA TYR A 292 -18.71 10.83 -5.28
C TYR A 292 -19.04 11.82 -4.16
N TYR A 293 -18.00 12.43 -3.63
CA TYR A 293 -18.10 13.50 -2.64
C TYR A 293 -17.59 14.82 -3.24
N ASP A 294 -18.27 15.91 -2.87
CA ASP A 294 -17.86 17.27 -3.18
C ASP A 294 -17.57 18.02 -1.88
N ARG A 295 -16.45 18.72 -1.83
CA ARG A 295 -16.08 19.53 -0.66
C ARG A 295 -16.10 21.00 -1.01
N VAL A 296 -17.06 21.72 -0.44
CA VAL A 296 -17.18 23.19 -0.57
C VAL A 296 -16.82 23.84 0.77
N GLY A 297 -15.60 24.33 0.90
CA GLY A 297 -15.12 24.91 2.15
C GLY A 297 -14.99 23.85 3.26
N ARG A 298 -15.87 23.89 4.26
CA ARG A 298 -15.95 22.90 5.36
C ARG A 298 -17.07 21.87 5.18
N ASP A 299 -17.97 22.10 4.25
CA ASP A 299 -19.15 21.28 4.03
C ASP A 299 -18.87 20.19 3.01
N PHE A 300 -19.48 19.02 3.24
CA PHE A 300 -19.41 17.87 2.34
C PHE A 300 -20.79 17.62 1.73
N PHE A 301 -20.81 17.54 0.42
CA PHE A 301 -21.97 17.14 -0.36
C PHE A 301 -21.74 15.74 -0.92
N THR A 302 -22.80 15.00 -1.09
CA THR A 302 -22.78 13.62 -1.55
C THR A 302 -23.56 13.50 -2.85
N LEU A 303 -23.03 12.75 -3.81
CA LEU A 303 -23.74 12.46 -5.06
C LEU A 303 -24.96 11.56 -4.77
N ASP A 304 -26.12 11.98 -5.21
CA ASP A 304 -27.30 11.14 -5.27
C ASP A 304 -27.25 10.27 -6.53
N LEU A 305 -27.28 8.95 -6.38
CA LEU A 305 -27.11 8.00 -7.50
C LEU A 305 -28.34 7.89 -8.41
N GLN A 306 -29.50 8.42 -8.00
CA GLN A 306 -30.72 8.41 -8.82
C GLN A 306 -30.80 9.65 -9.71
N THR A 307 -30.48 10.81 -9.14
CA THR A 307 -30.59 12.11 -9.82
C THR A 307 -29.28 12.63 -10.40
N TYR A 308 -28.14 12.08 -9.94
CA TYR A 308 -26.78 12.56 -10.19
C TYR A 308 -26.56 14.03 -9.76
N ALA A 309 -27.42 14.55 -8.88
CA ALA A 309 -27.22 15.85 -8.24
C ALA A 309 -26.48 15.70 -6.92
N TYR A 310 -25.68 16.70 -6.57
CA TYR A 310 -25.08 16.76 -5.24
C TYR A 310 -26.10 17.30 -4.23
N ARG A 311 -26.20 16.64 -3.09
CA ARG A 311 -27.07 17.00 -1.96
C ARG A 311 -26.25 17.10 -0.68
N GLU A 312 -26.83 17.74 0.32
CA GLU A 312 -26.27 17.70 1.67
C GLU A 312 -26.12 16.25 2.16
N ARG A 313 -25.09 16.02 2.94
CA ARG A 313 -24.85 14.73 3.55
C ARG A 313 -26.01 14.36 4.49
N ILE A 314 -26.50 13.15 4.37
CA ILE A 314 -27.49 12.58 5.29
C ILE A 314 -26.78 11.73 6.36
N GLU A 315 -27.41 11.63 7.53
CA GLU A 315 -27.00 10.65 8.54
C GLU A 315 -27.73 9.33 8.29
N PRO A 316 -27.00 8.25 7.92
CA PRO A 316 -27.63 6.95 7.68
C PRO A 316 -27.99 6.27 9.00
N ASP A 317 -29.02 5.40 8.98
CA ASP A 317 -29.31 4.55 10.13
C ASP A 317 -28.26 3.43 10.23
N LEU A 318 -27.33 3.57 11.15
CA LEU A 318 -26.26 2.60 11.45
C LEU A 318 -26.44 1.90 12.80
N ALA A 319 -27.63 1.97 13.44
CA ALA A 319 -27.87 1.40 14.76
C ALA A 319 -27.44 -0.08 14.83
N LEU A 320 -27.79 -0.89 13.83
CA LEU A 320 -27.39 -2.31 13.76
C LEU A 320 -25.88 -2.50 13.68
N ILE A 321 -25.17 -1.60 12.99
CA ILE A 321 -23.69 -1.60 12.90
C ILE A 321 -23.08 -1.22 14.25
N GLU A 322 -23.58 -0.16 14.87
CA GLU A 322 -23.05 0.37 16.14
C GLU A 322 -23.24 -0.60 17.30
N GLU A 323 -24.36 -1.31 17.36
CA GLU A 323 -24.63 -2.35 18.35
C GLU A 323 -23.64 -3.52 18.25
N ASN A 324 -23.14 -3.81 17.05
CA ASN A 324 -22.29 -4.99 16.78
C ASN A 324 -20.80 -4.65 16.65
N ILE A 325 -20.41 -3.40 16.44
CA ILE A 325 -19.01 -3.00 16.09
C ILE A 325 -17.96 -3.47 17.12
N LYS A 326 -18.33 -3.62 18.38
CA LYS A 326 -17.41 -4.04 19.46
C LYS A 326 -17.20 -5.55 19.54
N ARG A 327 -18.00 -6.35 18.84
CA ARG A 327 -17.83 -7.81 18.79
C ARG A 327 -16.61 -8.20 17.93
N PRO A 328 -16.06 -9.41 18.09
CA PRO A 328 -15.08 -9.96 17.16
C PRO A 328 -15.59 -9.87 15.72
N MET A 329 -14.69 -9.58 14.77
CA MET A 329 -15.06 -9.19 13.41
C MET A 329 -15.91 -10.27 12.71
N GLY A 330 -15.53 -11.54 12.77
CA GLY A 330 -16.31 -12.63 12.18
C GLY A 330 -17.73 -12.75 12.76
N GLU A 331 -17.85 -12.60 14.08
CA GLU A 331 -19.15 -12.67 14.77
C GLU A 331 -20.05 -11.47 14.38
N ARG A 332 -19.50 -10.23 14.41
CA ARG A 332 -20.28 -9.03 14.06
C ARG A 332 -20.77 -9.04 12.63
N ILE A 333 -19.92 -9.49 11.69
CA ILE A 333 -20.30 -9.61 10.28
C ILE A 333 -21.39 -10.67 10.10
N ARG A 334 -21.23 -11.86 10.69
CA ARG A 334 -22.21 -12.93 10.62
C ARG A 334 -23.57 -12.50 11.15
N THR A 335 -23.60 -11.87 12.33
CA THR A 335 -24.85 -11.38 12.95
C THR A 335 -25.62 -10.44 12.03
N VAL A 336 -24.93 -9.49 11.42
CA VAL A 336 -25.56 -8.50 10.52
C VAL A 336 -25.89 -9.13 9.16
N PHE A 337 -25.04 -10.00 8.65
CA PHE A 337 -25.24 -10.75 7.39
C PHE A 337 -26.52 -11.59 7.41
N GLU A 338 -26.86 -12.22 8.54
CA GLU A 338 -28.06 -13.02 8.72
C GLU A 338 -29.34 -12.18 8.95
N SER A 339 -29.19 -10.89 9.19
CA SER A 339 -30.34 -10.00 9.41
C SER A 339 -31.19 -9.83 8.14
N LYS A 340 -32.50 -9.55 8.33
CA LYS A 340 -33.44 -9.28 7.23
C LYS A 340 -33.53 -7.79 6.89
N THR A 341 -32.51 -7.01 7.25
CA THR A 341 -32.42 -5.58 6.96
C THR A 341 -31.77 -5.33 5.60
N GLU A 342 -31.89 -4.10 5.08
CA GLU A 342 -31.18 -3.68 3.87
C GLU A 342 -29.65 -3.77 4.01
N ILE A 343 -29.12 -3.55 5.23
CA ILE A 343 -27.69 -3.73 5.54
C ILE A 343 -27.29 -5.18 5.38
N GLY A 344 -28.09 -6.13 5.90
CA GLY A 344 -27.85 -7.57 5.74
C GLY A 344 -27.96 -8.01 4.28
N GLU A 345 -28.91 -7.45 3.53
CA GLU A 345 -29.05 -7.71 2.09
C GLU A 345 -27.83 -7.20 1.32
N PHE A 346 -27.36 -5.98 1.59
CA PHE A 346 -26.14 -5.43 1.01
C PHE A 346 -24.95 -6.34 1.31
N LEU A 347 -24.74 -6.76 2.57
CA LEU A 347 -23.62 -7.62 2.94
C LEU A 347 -23.65 -8.96 2.18
N ARG A 348 -24.80 -9.59 2.04
CA ARG A 348 -24.94 -10.85 1.28
C ARG A 348 -24.59 -10.64 -0.20
N LEU A 349 -25.11 -9.61 -0.83
CA LEU A 349 -24.88 -9.33 -2.24
C LEU A 349 -23.46 -8.86 -2.51
N TYR A 350 -22.81 -8.23 -1.53
CA TYR A 350 -21.45 -7.73 -1.66
C TYR A 350 -20.39 -8.79 -1.29
N LEU A 351 -20.49 -9.37 -0.08
CA LEU A 351 -19.43 -10.25 0.45
C LEU A 351 -19.41 -11.63 -0.22
N VAL A 352 -20.57 -12.23 -0.52
CA VAL A 352 -20.58 -13.59 -1.08
C VAL A 352 -19.89 -13.66 -2.44
N PRO A 353 -20.23 -12.82 -3.45
CA PRO A 353 -19.51 -12.86 -4.72
C PRO A 353 -18.04 -12.45 -4.58
N MET A 354 -17.74 -11.46 -3.73
CA MET A 354 -16.38 -10.98 -3.50
C MET A 354 -15.48 -12.10 -2.93
N LEU A 355 -15.94 -12.81 -1.91
CA LEU A 355 -15.16 -13.86 -1.27
C LEU A 355 -15.09 -15.14 -2.14
N ARG A 356 -16.12 -15.45 -2.91
CA ARG A 356 -16.09 -16.52 -3.93
C ARG A 356 -15.10 -16.21 -5.04
N TYR A 357 -15.00 -14.96 -5.43
CA TYR A 357 -14.01 -14.55 -6.43
C TYR A 357 -12.58 -14.72 -5.92
N ALA A 358 -12.30 -14.42 -4.65
CA ALA A 358 -11.01 -14.72 -4.04
C ALA A 358 -10.69 -16.22 -4.09
N ASP A 359 -11.66 -17.08 -3.72
CA ASP A 359 -11.49 -18.54 -3.77
C ASP A 359 -11.25 -19.05 -5.20
N TYR A 360 -11.90 -18.46 -6.19
CA TYR A 360 -11.66 -18.76 -7.61
C TYR A 360 -10.26 -18.34 -8.07
N LEU A 361 -9.83 -17.12 -7.74
CA LEU A 361 -8.58 -16.54 -8.24
C LEU A 361 -7.32 -17.07 -7.58
N LYS A 362 -7.40 -17.62 -6.37
CA LYS A 362 -6.22 -17.93 -5.53
C LYS A 362 -5.12 -18.69 -6.25
N GLN A 363 -5.49 -19.68 -7.06
CA GLN A 363 -4.52 -20.49 -7.80
C GLN A 363 -3.94 -19.74 -9.00
N GLU A 364 -4.71 -18.84 -9.62
CA GLU A 364 -4.26 -18.10 -10.81
C GLU A 364 -3.24 -17.02 -10.47
N ILE A 365 -3.48 -16.22 -9.39
CA ILE A 365 -2.75 -14.98 -9.16
C ILE A 365 -1.80 -14.98 -7.96
N ALA A 366 -1.96 -15.92 -7.01
CA ALA A 366 -1.19 -15.97 -5.78
C ALA A 366 -0.39 -17.27 -5.64
N HIS A 367 0.73 -17.21 -4.91
CA HIS A 367 1.50 -18.40 -4.57
C HIS A 367 0.91 -19.10 -3.33
N SER A 368 0.38 -18.33 -2.39
CA SER A 368 -0.30 -18.85 -1.19
C SER A 368 -1.55 -18.03 -0.86
N VAL A 369 -2.45 -18.60 -0.05
CA VAL A 369 -3.65 -17.87 0.41
C VAL A 369 -3.25 -16.72 1.35
N SER A 370 -2.17 -16.87 2.12
CA SER A 370 -1.66 -15.80 2.97
C SER A 370 -1.04 -14.65 2.18
N ASP A 371 -0.42 -14.90 1.04
CA ASP A 371 0.07 -13.83 0.16
C ASP A 371 -1.09 -12.98 -0.36
N PHE A 372 -2.16 -13.64 -0.78
CA PHE A 372 -3.36 -12.94 -1.21
C PHE A 372 -3.95 -12.07 -0.08
N ASP A 373 -4.12 -12.64 1.12
CA ASP A 373 -4.64 -11.92 2.28
C ASP A 373 -3.74 -10.72 2.66
N ARG A 374 -2.41 -10.90 2.63
CA ARG A 374 -1.42 -9.84 2.92
C ARG A 374 -1.51 -8.68 1.93
N VAL A 375 -1.78 -8.93 0.65
CA VAL A 375 -1.97 -7.85 -0.32
C VAL A 375 -3.15 -6.97 0.10
N MET A 376 -4.26 -7.55 0.51
CA MET A 376 -5.41 -6.78 0.96
C MET A 376 -5.17 -6.07 2.29
N GLN A 377 -4.45 -6.72 3.22
CA GLN A 377 -4.10 -6.13 4.51
C GLN A 377 -3.07 -5.00 4.37
N TRP A 378 -2.03 -5.19 3.59
CA TRP A 378 -0.90 -4.24 3.52
C TRP A 378 -1.06 -3.18 2.44
N GLY A 379 -1.83 -3.47 1.37
CA GLY A 379 -2.10 -2.56 0.27
C GLY A 379 -3.38 -1.75 0.46
N PHE A 380 -4.46 -2.40 0.94
CA PHE A 380 -5.77 -1.76 1.13
C PHE A 380 -6.10 -1.45 2.59
N GLY A 381 -5.23 -1.84 3.52
CA GLY A 381 -5.40 -1.57 4.95
C GLY A 381 -6.53 -2.36 5.61
N TRP A 382 -6.88 -3.54 5.09
CA TRP A 382 -7.89 -4.41 5.71
C TRP A 382 -7.31 -5.06 6.97
N GLU A 383 -8.13 -5.25 7.99
CA GLU A 383 -7.74 -6.01 9.20
C GLU A 383 -7.64 -7.52 8.92
N MET A 384 -8.52 -8.04 8.05
CA MET A 384 -8.52 -9.42 7.59
C MET A 384 -8.51 -9.47 6.06
N GLY A 385 -7.72 -10.39 5.50
CA GLY A 385 -7.82 -10.72 4.09
C GLY A 385 -9.03 -11.61 3.78
N PRO A 386 -9.29 -11.87 2.49
CA PRO A 386 -10.47 -12.62 2.05
C PRO A 386 -10.60 -14.02 2.66
N PHE A 387 -9.51 -14.77 2.76
CA PHE A 387 -9.54 -16.15 3.25
C PHE A 387 -9.70 -16.22 4.77
N GLN A 388 -9.05 -15.32 5.50
CA GLN A 388 -9.31 -15.14 6.93
C GLN A 388 -10.77 -14.75 7.17
N MET A 389 -11.34 -13.90 6.32
CA MET A 389 -12.75 -13.50 6.42
C MET A 389 -13.71 -14.66 6.16
N ILE A 390 -13.43 -15.53 5.17
CA ILE A 390 -14.21 -16.74 4.90
C ILE A 390 -14.22 -17.66 6.13
N ASP A 391 -13.05 -17.92 6.72
CA ASP A 391 -12.93 -18.79 7.90
C ASP A 391 -13.69 -18.21 9.11
N GLN A 392 -13.64 -16.90 9.32
CA GLN A 392 -14.26 -16.21 10.45
C GLN A 392 -15.79 -16.06 10.30
N ILE A 393 -16.28 -15.78 9.10
CA ILE A 393 -17.73 -15.67 8.83
C ILE A 393 -18.36 -17.06 8.79
N GLY A 394 -17.67 -18.04 8.20
CA GLY A 394 -18.11 -19.40 7.97
C GLY A 394 -18.20 -19.75 6.50
N SER A 395 -17.36 -20.67 6.07
CA SER A 395 -17.23 -21.06 4.67
C SER A 395 -18.52 -21.62 4.06
N GLU A 396 -19.35 -22.31 4.84
CA GLU A 396 -20.65 -22.81 4.36
C GLU A 396 -21.59 -21.68 3.92
N LEU A 397 -21.61 -20.55 4.67
CA LEU A 397 -22.42 -19.38 4.32
C LEU A 397 -21.93 -18.70 3.04
N ILE A 398 -20.62 -18.69 2.82
CA ILE A 398 -19.99 -17.98 1.71
C ILE A 398 -19.86 -18.90 0.48
N LEU A 399 -19.26 -20.09 0.65
CA LEU A 399 -18.90 -20.99 -0.45
C LEU A 399 -19.97 -22.06 -0.71
N GLY A 400 -20.91 -22.27 0.24
CA GLY A 400 -21.93 -23.33 0.17
C GLY A 400 -21.39 -24.70 0.56
N GLN A 401 -20.17 -24.78 1.08
CA GLN A 401 -19.51 -26.01 1.54
C GLN A 401 -18.53 -25.73 2.66
N PRO A 402 -18.27 -26.71 3.56
CA PRO A 402 -17.25 -26.56 4.58
C PRO A 402 -15.86 -26.53 3.94
N LYS A 403 -15.08 -25.50 4.26
CA LYS A 403 -13.68 -25.32 3.84
C LYS A 403 -12.97 -24.51 4.90
N THR A 404 -11.73 -24.85 5.22
CA THR A 404 -10.88 -24.12 6.15
C THR A 404 -9.59 -23.74 5.46
N PHE A 405 -9.27 -22.47 5.46
CA PHE A 405 -8.06 -21.95 4.81
C PHE A 405 -6.88 -21.87 5.77
N TYR A 406 -7.12 -21.64 7.06
CA TYR A 406 -6.09 -21.54 8.08
C TYR A 406 -6.35 -22.47 9.25
N THR A 407 -5.31 -23.18 9.70
CA THR A 407 -5.33 -24.02 10.89
C THR A 407 -3.95 -24.03 11.55
N ALA A 408 -3.86 -23.88 12.86
CA ALA A 408 -2.68 -24.08 13.72
C ALA A 408 -1.30 -23.94 13.06
N GLY A 409 -0.99 -22.78 12.46
CA GLY A 409 0.29 -22.53 11.79
C GLY A 409 0.43 -23.05 10.37
N LEU A 410 -0.65 -23.60 9.81
CA LEU A 410 -0.74 -24.08 8.43
C LEU A 410 -1.79 -23.31 7.65
N GLN A 411 -1.67 -23.33 6.33
CA GLN A 411 -2.64 -22.79 5.39
C GLN A 411 -2.99 -23.80 4.30
N LEU A 412 -4.18 -23.68 3.72
CA LEU A 412 -4.57 -24.44 2.54
C LEU A 412 -3.75 -23.98 1.34
N LYS A 413 -3.17 -24.92 0.59
CA LYS A 413 -2.52 -24.61 -0.68
C LYS A 413 -3.51 -24.04 -1.69
N THR A 414 -3.05 -23.16 -2.57
CA THR A 414 -3.91 -22.53 -3.58
C THR A 414 -4.57 -23.51 -4.53
N ASP A 415 -3.93 -24.66 -4.81
CA ASP A 415 -4.44 -25.78 -5.62
C ASP A 415 -5.30 -26.79 -4.85
N GLU A 416 -5.48 -26.56 -3.54
CA GLU A 416 -6.24 -27.43 -2.61
C GLU A 416 -5.67 -28.84 -2.44
N SER A 417 -4.43 -29.08 -2.85
CA SER A 417 -3.78 -30.42 -2.76
C SER A 417 -3.38 -30.80 -1.32
N GLY A 418 -3.58 -29.93 -0.34
CA GLY A 418 -3.25 -30.16 1.06
C GLY A 418 -2.89 -28.89 1.80
N LEU A 419 -2.28 -29.05 2.96
CA LEU A 419 -1.81 -27.95 3.81
C LEU A 419 -0.31 -27.70 3.61
N GLU A 420 0.10 -26.46 3.84
CA GLU A 420 1.49 -26.04 3.86
C GLU A 420 1.74 -25.10 5.06
N PRO A 421 2.99 -24.97 5.55
CA PRO A 421 3.29 -24.01 6.60
C PRO A 421 2.97 -22.58 6.18
N LEU A 422 2.53 -21.77 7.13
CA LEU A 422 2.47 -20.33 6.92
C LEU A 422 3.88 -19.80 6.66
N PRO A 423 4.04 -18.86 5.71
CA PRO A 423 5.31 -18.18 5.52
C PRO A 423 5.75 -17.53 6.84
N ASN A 424 7.03 -17.68 7.18
CA ASN A 424 7.59 -17.01 8.34
C ASN A 424 7.37 -15.51 8.19
N GLU A 425 6.60 -14.93 9.10
CA GLU A 425 6.60 -13.48 9.22
C GLU A 425 7.88 -13.06 9.91
N PRO A 426 8.53 -11.95 9.47
CA PRO A 426 9.59 -11.34 10.24
C PRO A 426 9.04 -11.11 11.65
N GLN A 427 9.61 -11.78 12.63
CA GLN A 427 9.22 -11.58 14.01
C GLN A 427 9.75 -10.20 14.44
N TYR A 428 8.90 -9.19 14.29
CA TYR A 428 9.17 -7.89 14.89
C TYR A 428 9.00 -8.04 16.38
N ARG A 429 10.13 -8.03 17.10
CA ARG A 429 10.09 -7.90 18.55
C ARG A 429 9.41 -6.59 18.91
N HIS A 430 8.37 -6.68 19.71
CA HIS A 430 7.83 -5.49 20.34
C HIS A 430 8.93 -4.85 21.19
N HIS A 431 9.06 -3.51 21.18
CA HIS A 431 10.12 -2.88 21.96
C HIS A 431 10.08 -3.26 23.45
N ALA A 432 8.89 -3.56 24.01
CA ALA A 432 8.73 -4.08 25.36
C ALA A 432 9.40 -5.44 25.60
N ASP A 433 9.73 -6.21 24.55
CA ASP A 433 10.41 -7.51 24.66
C ASP A 433 11.93 -7.36 24.80
N TYR A 434 12.46 -6.14 24.66
CA TYR A 434 13.87 -5.84 24.82
C TYR A 434 14.22 -5.54 26.29
N PRO A 435 15.42 -5.96 26.76
CA PRO A 435 15.85 -5.72 28.13
C PRO A 435 15.86 -4.24 28.49
N ILE A 436 15.36 -3.92 29.68
CA ILE A 436 15.50 -2.58 30.25
C ILE A 436 16.95 -2.39 30.69
N LEU A 437 17.61 -1.34 30.19
CA LEU A 437 18.92 -0.89 30.61
C LEU A 437 18.82 0.01 31.83
N GLU A 438 17.85 0.93 31.82
CA GLU A 438 17.68 1.97 32.82
C GLU A 438 16.24 2.48 32.83
N GLU A 439 15.71 2.75 34.02
CA GLU A 439 14.52 3.58 34.24
C GLU A 439 15.00 4.92 34.80
N ARG A 440 14.74 6.00 34.05
CA ARG A 440 15.27 7.33 34.36
C ARG A 440 14.15 8.36 34.29
N GLY A 441 13.64 8.76 35.47
CA GLY A 441 12.59 9.72 35.58
C GLY A 441 11.36 9.32 34.75
N SER A 442 11.09 10.08 33.71
CA SER A 442 9.99 9.82 32.77
C SER A 442 10.37 8.96 31.55
N LEU A 443 11.59 8.39 31.53
CA LEU A 443 12.10 7.58 30.41
C LEU A 443 12.35 6.13 30.84
N ILE A 444 12.11 5.20 29.91
CA ILE A 444 12.61 3.83 29.97
C ILE A 444 13.60 3.64 28.81
N LEU A 445 14.80 3.19 29.14
CA LEU A 445 15.84 2.88 28.16
C LEU A 445 15.95 1.38 27.99
N ARG A 446 15.91 0.89 26.73
CA ARG A 446 16.03 -0.55 26.42
C ARG A 446 17.16 -0.82 25.45
N ASP A 447 17.80 -1.97 25.61
CA ASP A 447 18.86 -2.45 24.71
C ASP A 447 18.25 -3.09 23.46
N LEU A 448 18.39 -2.44 22.30
CA LEU A 448 17.99 -3.02 21.02
C LEU A 448 19.07 -3.91 20.39
N GLY A 449 20.25 -4.01 21.00
CA GLY A 449 21.43 -4.64 20.43
C GLY A 449 22.30 -3.66 19.64
N ASP A 450 23.50 -4.11 19.28
CA ASP A 450 24.48 -3.35 18.44
C ASP A 450 24.79 -1.93 18.97
N GLY A 451 24.63 -1.69 20.26
CA GLY A 451 24.86 -0.38 20.89
C GLY A 451 23.76 0.64 20.59
N VAL A 452 22.58 0.19 20.20
CA VAL A 452 21.40 1.03 19.99
C VAL A 452 20.48 0.97 21.19
N THR A 453 20.12 2.13 21.74
CA THR A 453 19.22 2.27 22.89
C THR A 453 17.85 2.78 22.44
N ASN A 454 16.78 2.07 22.81
CA ASN A 454 15.42 2.58 22.68
C ASN A 454 15.10 3.53 23.83
N ILE A 455 14.46 4.65 23.53
CA ILE A 455 13.91 5.58 24.52
C ILE A 455 12.38 5.51 24.44
N GLU A 456 11.75 5.26 25.57
CA GLU A 456 10.29 5.18 25.72
C GLU A 456 9.87 6.15 26.82
N TYR A 457 8.79 6.94 26.60
CA TYR A 457 8.21 7.80 27.62
C TYR A 457 7.25 7.01 28.50
N THR A 458 7.30 7.24 29.82
CA THR A 458 6.38 6.61 30.77
C THR A 458 5.04 7.36 30.90
N THR A 459 4.91 8.50 30.23
CA THR A 459 3.72 9.33 30.27
C THR A 459 2.54 8.72 29.52
N LYS A 460 1.33 9.07 29.93
CA LYS A 460 0.09 8.57 29.30
C LYS A 460 0.05 8.94 27.81
N LEU A 461 -0.09 7.92 26.95
CA LEU A 461 -0.14 8.04 25.49
C LEU A 461 1.10 8.74 24.88
N GLY A 462 2.24 8.67 25.55
CA GLY A 462 3.49 9.30 25.10
C GLY A 462 3.38 10.84 25.06
N SER A 463 2.60 11.46 25.96
CA SER A 463 2.57 12.93 26.05
C SER A 463 3.92 13.48 26.46
N VAL A 464 4.36 14.57 25.83
CA VAL A 464 5.61 15.22 26.14
C VAL A 464 5.34 16.27 27.24
N SER A 465 5.80 15.97 28.46
CA SER A 465 5.78 16.90 29.60
C SER A 465 7.13 17.62 29.73
N PRO A 466 7.21 18.73 30.48
CA PRO A 466 8.49 19.35 30.81
C PRO A 466 9.52 18.36 31.37
N GLN A 467 9.08 17.46 32.27
CA GLN A 467 9.95 16.43 32.84
C GLN A 467 10.52 15.48 31.76
N VAL A 468 9.72 15.10 30.75
CA VAL A 468 10.22 14.30 29.61
C VAL A 468 11.32 15.05 28.87
N VAL A 469 11.16 16.36 28.65
CA VAL A 469 12.17 17.20 27.98
C VAL A 469 13.46 17.28 28.81
N GLU A 470 13.34 17.53 30.13
CA GLU A 470 14.48 17.60 31.06
C GLU A 470 15.25 16.28 31.12
N ASP A 471 14.55 15.15 31.31
CA ASP A 471 15.15 13.82 31.37
C ASP A 471 15.85 13.44 30.05
N PHE A 472 15.24 13.84 28.91
CA PHE A 472 15.79 13.60 27.59
C PHE A 472 17.05 14.43 27.35
N HIS A 473 17.06 15.73 27.71
CA HIS A 473 18.24 16.57 27.63
C HIS A 473 19.36 16.03 28.50
N ALA A 474 19.07 15.65 29.75
CA ALA A 474 20.05 15.08 30.67
C ALA A 474 20.66 13.77 30.12
N LEU A 475 19.88 12.94 29.42
CA LEU A 475 20.37 11.74 28.76
C LEU A 475 21.33 12.07 27.60
N LEU A 476 20.96 13.04 26.75
CA LEU A 476 21.80 13.44 25.61
C LEU A 476 23.10 14.13 26.06
N ASP A 477 23.05 14.93 27.12
CA ASP A 477 24.24 15.58 27.67
C ASP A 477 25.21 14.55 28.27
N GLU A 478 24.70 13.49 28.92
CA GLU A 478 25.51 12.43 29.49
C GLU A 478 26.11 11.50 28.42
N LYS A 479 25.36 11.22 27.35
CA LYS A 479 25.75 10.28 26.28
C LYS A 479 25.50 10.90 24.89
N PRO A 480 26.27 11.95 24.52
CA PRO A 480 26.02 12.71 23.28
C PRO A 480 26.25 11.89 22.00
N ASP A 481 27.11 10.88 22.05
CA ASP A 481 27.41 9.99 20.91
C ASP A 481 26.55 8.72 20.88
N GLY A 482 25.50 8.64 21.71
CA GLY A 482 24.60 7.52 21.78
C GLY A 482 23.80 7.32 20.48
N ARG A 483 23.51 6.05 20.15
CA ARG A 483 22.59 5.71 19.05
C ARG A 483 21.23 5.45 19.64
N TYR A 484 20.26 6.29 19.29
CA TYR A 484 18.95 6.22 19.90
C TYR A 484 17.84 5.96 18.89
N VAL A 485 16.86 5.16 19.32
CA VAL A 485 15.55 5.02 18.65
C VAL A 485 14.50 5.46 19.65
N LEU A 486 13.65 6.40 19.24
CA LEU A 486 12.51 6.82 20.03
C LEU A 486 11.28 6.03 19.60
N SER A 487 10.68 5.27 20.51
CA SER A 487 9.46 4.51 20.23
C SER A 487 8.51 4.49 21.42
N GLN A 488 7.24 4.19 21.14
CA GLN A 488 6.20 4.14 22.15
C GLN A 488 5.37 2.85 22.02
N PRO A 489 4.93 2.22 23.13
CA PRO A 489 4.17 0.97 23.11
C PRO A 489 2.72 1.12 22.65
N GLY A 490 2.23 2.33 22.53
CA GLY A 490 0.83 2.62 22.24
C GLY A 490 0.46 2.62 20.75
N LYS A 491 -0.83 2.74 20.47
CA LYS A 491 -1.35 2.94 19.11
C LYS A 491 -0.93 4.29 18.48
N ALA A 492 -0.57 5.27 19.30
CA ALA A 492 -0.05 6.57 18.90
C ALA A 492 1.39 6.70 19.40
N PHE A 493 2.27 7.24 18.57
CA PHE A 493 3.65 7.55 18.96
C PHE A 493 3.68 8.59 20.10
N SER A 494 2.90 9.66 19.95
CA SER A 494 2.70 10.68 20.97
C SER A 494 1.40 11.45 20.68
N VAL A 495 0.71 11.90 21.73
CA VAL A 495 -0.43 12.81 21.61
C VAL A 495 0.01 14.28 21.63
N GLY A 496 1.32 14.54 21.59
CA GLY A 496 1.89 15.87 21.61
C GLY A 496 2.24 16.34 23.02
N PHE A 497 2.43 17.65 23.15
CA PHE A 497 2.80 18.28 24.42
C PHE A 497 1.66 18.25 25.44
N ASP A 498 1.98 18.28 26.74
CA ASP A 498 1.00 18.34 27.81
C ASP A 498 0.24 19.69 27.76
N LEU A 499 -1.03 19.62 27.39
CA LEU A 499 -1.88 20.81 27.27
C LEU A 499 -2.11 21.51 28.62
N ASN A 500 -2.07 20.79 29.75
CA ASN A 500 -2.23 21.39 31.07
C ASN A 500 -1.06 22.33 31.38
N PHE A 501 0.16 21.94 31.00
CA PHE A 501 1.33 22.81 31.13
C PHE A 501 1.15 24.13 30.38
N PHE A 502 0.68 24.07 29.12
CA PHE A 502 0.41 25.29 28.35
C PHE A 502 -0.70 26.16 28.97
N LEU A 503 -1.77 25.54 29.45
CA LEU A 503 -2.85 26.25 30.11
C LEU A 503 -2.37 26.94 31.38
N ASP A 504 -1.52 26.25 32.16
CA ASP A 504 -0.94 26.81 33.38
C ASP A 504 0.05 27.96 33.07
N ALA A 505 0.85 27.85 32.02
CA ALA A 505 1.74 28.91 31.55
C ALA A 505 0.96 30.13 31.07
N ILE A 506 -0.09 29.92 30.26
CA ILE A 506 -1.01 30.99 29.81
C ILE A 506 -1.66 31.70 31.02
N ASN A 507 -2.18 30.93 31.98
CA ASN A 507 -2.82 31.49 33.16
C ASN A 507 -1.86 32.28 34.05
N ARG A 508 -0.58 31.98 34.00
CA ARG A 508 0.49 32.71 34.73
C ARG A 508 1.13 33.81 33.92
N GLU A 509 0.70 34.00 32.64
CA GLU A 509 1.32 34.92 31.69
C GLU A 509 2.83 34.67 31.48
N ASP A 510 3.25 33.40 31.64
CA ASP A 510 4.62 32.96 31.45
C ASP A 510 4.86 32.60 29.98
N TRP A 511 5.42 33.56 29.23
CA TRP A 511 5.65 33.46 27.82
C TRP A 511 7.10 33.06 27.46
N ASP A 512 7.98 33.04 28.44
CA ASP A 512 9.43 32.77 28.27
C ASP A 512 9.86 31.38 28.78
N GLY A 513 8.94 30.61 29.34
CA GLY A 513 9.21 29.29 29.95
C GLY A 513 8.97 28.08 29.08
#